data_5564b8aac213a9a049982c9c789a920b
#
_entry.id   5564b8aac213a9a049982c9c789a920b
#
_cell.length_a   1.000
_cell.length_b   1.000
_cell.length_c   1.000
_cell.angle_alpha   90.00
_cell.angle_beta   90.00
_cell.angle_gamma   90.00
#
_symmetry.space_group_name_H-M   'P 1'
#
loop_
_entity.id
_entity.type
_entity.pdbx_description
1 polymer ?
#
loop_
_entity_poly.entity_id
_entity_poly.type
_entity_poly.pdbx_seq_one_letter_code
_entity_poly.pdbx_strand_id
1 'polypeptide(L)'
;MSENATGSRPPYIPGTPEELDAVIAAPDNHEIIFENEKVRVLRVTIQPGELEKEHTHKWESVFTIMSFPKLTYYNEKGEACAISEDRKEGIPFWLGREGLHAVENHGDKPLEAIRVEIKD
;
A
#
# COMPACT_ATOMS: atom_id res chain seq x y z
N MET A 1 -11.14 -8.16 -8.77
CA MET A 1 -11.69 -6.83 -8.51
C MET A 1 -13.11 -6.96 -7.99
N SER A 2 -13.45 -6.21 -7.00
CA SER A 2 -14.82 -6.21 -6.48
C SER A 2 -15.73 -5.38 -7.39
N GLU A 3 -16.88 -5.95 -7.78
CA GLU A 3 -17.89 -5.23 -8.56
C GLU A 3 -18.49 -4.08 -7.76
N ASN A 4 -18.39 -4.14 -6.42
CA ASN A 4 -18.95 -3.15 -5.50
C ASN A 4 -17.91 -2.18 -4.96
N ALA A 5 -16.78 -2.04 -5.65
CA ALA A 5 -15.70 -1.17 -5.23
C ALA A 5 -16.03 0.29 -5.57
N THR A 6 -16.82 0.92 -4.73
CA THR A 6 -17.31 2.30 -4.91
C THR A 6 -16.62 3.32 -4.03
N GLY A 7 -15.74 2.88 -3.13
CA GLY A 7 -15.02 3.77 -2.24
C GLY A 7 -14.00 4.63 -2.98
N SER A 8 -13.71 5.80 -2.43
CA SER A 8 -12.69 6.69 -2.93
C SER A 8 -11.41 6.48 -2.14
N ARG A 9 -10.25 6.48 -2.82
CA ARG A 9 -8.96 6.36 -2.16
C ARG A 9 -8.78 7.55 -1.21
N PRO A 10 -8.27 7.29 0.02
CA PRO A 10 -8.18 8.33 1.04
C PRO A 10 -7.04 9.29 0.72
N PRO A 11 -7.29 10.62 0.73
CA PRO A 11 -6.20 11.57 0.58
C PRO A 11 -5.37 11.60 1.86
N TYR A 12 -4.07 11.82 1.74
CA TYR A 12 -3.22 12.02 2.90
C TYR A 12 -3.50 13.38 3.51
N ILE A 13 -3.73 13.41 4.82
CA ILE A 13 -4.04 14.65 5.54
C ILE A 13 -2.76 15.15 6.21
N PRO A 14 -2.25 16.34 5.84
CA PRO A 14 -1.07 16.92 6.52
C PRO A 14 -1.30 16.99 8.03
N GLY A 15 -0.28 16.64 8.79
CA GLY A 15 -0.38 16.59 10.25
C GLY A 15 -0.87 15.27 10.80
N THR A 16 -1.06 14.27 9.94
CA THR A 16 -1.39 12.90 10.38
C THR A 16 -0.30 12.38 11.33
N PRO A 17 -0.69 11.78 12.47
CA PRO A 17 0.30 11.27 13.43
C PRO A 17 1.28 10.27 12.80
N GLU A 18 2.54 10.37 13.17
CA GLU A 18 3.61 9.47 12.69
C GLU A 18 3.33 8.01 13.04
N GLU A 19 2.60 7.74 14.13
CA GLU A 19 2.26 6.38 14.54
C GLU A 19 1.43 5.64 13.50
N LEU A 20 0.79 6.37 12.58
CA LEU A 20 -0.02 5.77 11.51
C LEU A 20 0.80 5.47 10.25
N ASP A 21 2.06 5.89 10.19
CA ASP A 21 2.92 5.58 9.04
C ASP A 21 3.12 4.06 8.92
N ALA A 22 3.18 3.58 7.69
CA ALA A 22 3.21 2.16 7.37
C ALA A 22 4.23 1.34 8.16
N VAL A 23 5.45 1.85 8.32
CA VAL A 23 6.51 1.11 9.02
C VAL A 23 6.30 1.04 10.53
N ILE A 24 5.45 1.89 11.08
CA ILE A 24 5.12 1.91 12.50
C ILE A 24 3.79 1.19 12.76
N ALA A 25 2.76 1.51 11.96
CA ALA A 25 1.43 0.95 12.15
C ALA A 25 1.29 -0.47 11.63
N ALA A 26 2.00 -0.81 10.54
CA ALA A 26 1.92 -2.14 9.91
C ALA A 26 3.33 -2.71 9.66
N PRO A 27 4.15 -2.88 10.71
CA PRO A 27 5.56 -3.29 10.54
C PRO A 27 5.70 -4.71 9.99
N ASP A 28 4.72 -5.58 10.22
CA ASP A 28 4.77 -6.95 9.71
C ASP A 28 4.65 -7.01 8.18
N ASN A 29 4.12 -5.95 7.58
CA ASN A 29 3.88 -5.89 6.14
C ASN A 29 4.81 -4.92 5.41
N HIS A 30 5.59 -4.11 6.13
CA HIS A 30 6.43 -3.07 5.56
C HIS A 30 7.81 -3.08 6.18
N GLU A 31 8.77 -3.66 5.47
CA GLU A 31 10.15 -3.75 5.91
C GLU A 31 11.00 -2.70 5.19
N ILE A 32 11.74 -1.88 5.94
CA ILE A 32 12.68 -0.94 5.33
C ILE A 32 13.90 -1.75 4.90
N ILE A 33 14.15 -1.81 3.59
CA ILE A 33 15.30 -2.55 3.03
C ILE A 33 16.42 -1.63 2.57
N PHE A 34 16.15 -0.33 2.43
CA PHE A 34 17.15 0.67 2.11
C PHE A 34 16.60 2.04 2.48
N GLU A 35 17.43 2.91 3.01
CA GLU A 35 17.02 4.28 3.32
C GLU A 35 18.20 5.22 3.28
N ASN A 36 18.01 6.40 2.70
CA ASN A 36 18.95 7.51 2.77
C ASN A 36 18.16 8.81 2.91
N GLU A 37 18.81 9.94 2.72
CA GLU A 37 18.16 11.25 2.88
C GLU A 37 17.11 11.54 1.80
N LYS A 38 17.13 10.81 0.68
CA LYS A 38 16.25 11.07 -0.48
C LYS A 38 15.13 10.06 -0.63
N VAL A 39 15.37 8.81 -0.25
CA VAL A 39 14.39 7.74 -0.46
C VAL A 39 14.34 6.80 0.74
N ARG A 40 13.18 6.17 0.89
CA ARG A 40 13.01 5.03 1.80
C ARG A 40 12.40 3.90 0.99
N VAL A 41 13.10 2.77 0.89
CA VAL A 41 12.64 1.63 0.09
C VAL A 41 12.06 0.56 1.01
N LEU A 42 10.83 0.18 0.74
CA LEU A 42 10.10 -0.82 1.52
C LEU A 42 9.90 -2.09 0.71
N ARG A 43 10.06 -3.23 1.39
CA ARG A 43 9.50 -4.49 0.92
C ARG A 43 8.12 -4.63 1.54
N VAL A 44 7.11 -4.80 0.69
CA VAL A 44 5.72 -4.97 1.13
C VAL A 44 5.32 -6.41 0.91
N THR A 45 4.81 -7.06 1.97
CA THR A 45 4.38 -8.46 1.90
C THR A 45 3.05 -8.63 2.61
N ILE A 46 2.08 -9.25 1.93
CA ILE A 46 0.79 -9.60 2.54
C ILE A 46 0.51 -11.06 2.17
N GLN A 47 0.43 -11.92 3.18
CA GLN A 47 0.23 -13.35 2.97
C GLN A 47 -1.22 -13.65 2.54
N PRO A 48 -1.47 -14.80 1.88
CA PRO A 48 -2.83 -15.21 1.54
C PRO A 48 -3.74 -15.20 2.77
N GLY A 49 -4.90 -14.57 2.65
CA GLY A 49 -5.87 -14.46 3.74
C GLY A 49 -5.58 -13.37 4.75
N GLU A 50 -4.47 -12.67 4.62
CA GLU A 50 -4.08 -11.62 5.57
C GLU A 50 -4.72 -10.29 5.21
N LEU A 51 -5.22 -9.58 6.23
CA LEU A 51 -5.60 -8.16 6.14
C LEU A 51 -4.53 -7.39 6.91
N GLU A 52 -3.80 -6.52 6.23
CA GLU A 52 -2.80 -5.70 6.91
C GLU A 52 -3.46 -4.68 7.82
N LYS A 53 -2.70 -4.19 8.83
CA LYS A 53 -3.21 -3.13 9.71
C LYS A 53 -3.31 -1.82 8.96
N GLU A 54 -4.29 -1.01 9.32
CA GLU A 54 -4.49 0.32 8.75
C GLU A 54 -3.26 1.19 8.96
N HIS A 55 -2.88 1.93 7.91
CA HIS A 55 -1.70 2.77 7.93
C HIS A 55 -1.80 3.84 6.84
N THR A 56 -0.85 4.77 6.86
CA THR A 56 -0.75 5.85 5.89
C THR A 56 0.60 5.84 5.18
N HIS A 57 0.68 6.54 4.05
CA HIS A 57 1.94 6.80 3.35
C HIS A 57 2.06 8.30 3.12
N LYS A 58 2.96 8.95 3.84
CA LYS A 58 3.12 10.41 3.79
C LYS A 58 3.91 10.92 2.59
N TRP A 59 4.55 10.02 1.84
CA TRP A 59 5.36 10.37 0.67
C TRP A 59 4.81 9.73 -0.58
N GLU A 60 5.03 10.41 -1.72
CA GLU A 60 4.78 9.80 -3.02
C GLU A 60 5.80 8.69 -3.25
N SER A 61 5.46 7.75 -4.13
CA SER A 61 6.33 6.58 -4.33
C SER A 61 6.22 6.01 -5.73
N VAL A 62 7.27 5.27 -6.09
CA VAL A 62 7.24 4.35 -7.23
C VAL A 62 7.02 2.95 -6.65
N PHE A 63 6.00 2.26 -7.14
CA PHE A 63 5.57 0.97 -6.61
C PHE A 63 5.65 -0.10 -7.69
N THR A 64 6.28 -1.22 -7.38
CA THR A 64 6.39 -2.35 -8.31
C THR A 64 5.91 -3.61 -7.62
N ILE A 65 4.85 -4.22 -8.15
CA ILE A 65 4.29 -5.45 -7.61
C ILE A 65 4.96 -6.63 -8.31
N MET A 66 5.68 -7.44 -7.56
CA MET A 66 6.41 -8.60 -8.09
C MET A 66 5.55 -9.86 -8.06
N SER A 67 4.65 -9.98 -7.09
CA SER A 67 3.68 -11.07 -7.00
C SER A 67 2.33 -10.42 -6.69
N PHE A 68 1.39 -10.57 -7.62
CA PHE A 68 0.13 -9.82 -7.59
C PHE A 68 -1.07 -10.76 -7.47
N PRO A 69 -1.46 -11.12 -6.25
CA PRO A 69 -2.66 -11.91 -6.01
C PRO A 69 -3.92 -11.06 -6.13
N LYS A 70 -5.07 -11.68 -5.92
CA LYS A 70 -6.35 -10.97 -5.83
C LYS A 70 -6.39 -10.17 -4.54
N LEU A 71 -6.63 -8.87 -4.65
CA LEU A 71 -6.57 -7.92 -3.51
C LEU A 71 -7.85 -7.11 -3.42
N THR A 72 -8.14 -6.65 -2.19
CA THR A 72 -9.11 -5.57 -1.94
C THR A 72 -8.41 -4.46 -1.19
N TYR A 73 -8.56 -3.24 -1.67
CA TYR A 73 -8.05 -2.03 -1.02
C TYR A 73 -9.22 -1.37 -0.29
N TYR A 74 -9.06 -1.16 1.02
CA TYR A 74 -10.09 -0.51 1.85
C TYR A 74 -9.63 0.89 2.24
N ASN A 75 -10.53 1.88 2.10
CA ASN A 75 -10.25 3.25 2.51
C ASN A 75 -10.47 3.44 4.03
N GLU A 76 -10.38 4.70 4.49
CA GLU A 76 -10.54 5.04 5.91
C GLU A 76 -11.92 4.72 6.48
N LYS A 77 -12.91 4.55 5.61
CA LYS A 77 -14.29 4.21 5.99
C LYS A 77 -14.55 2.71 5.91
N GLY A 78 -13.53 1.91 5.57
CA GLY A 78 -13.69 0.49 5.36
C GLY A 78 -14.38 0.13 4.04
N GLU A 79 -14.48 1.06 3.12
CA GLU A 79 -15.09 0.83 1.81
C GLU A 79 -14.05 0.30 0.83
N ALA A 80 -14.46 -0.66 0.00
CA ALA A 80 -13.59 -1.19 -1.04
C ALA A 80 -13.43 -0.18 -2.18
N CYS A 81 -12.18 0.03 -2.60
CA CYS A 81 -11.82 0.93 -3.68
C CYS A 81 -11.34 0.14 -4.88
N ALA A 82 -11.62 0.64 -6.08
CA ALA A 82 -11.14 0.01 -7.30
C ALA A 82 -9.62 0.05 -7.40
N ILE A 83 -9.02 -1.04 -7.89
CA ILE A 83 -7.60 -1.11 -8.21
C ILE A 83 -7.50 -1.03 -9.72
N SER A 84 -6.61 -0.15 -10.21
CA SER A 84 -6.45 0.04 -11.65
C SER A 84 -6.06 -1.26 -12.35
N GLU A 85 -6.76 -1.58 -13.45
CA GLU A 85 -6.49 -2.76 -14.25
C GLU A 85 -5.19 -2.64 -15.06
N ASP A 86 -4.63 -1.44 -15.15
CA ASP A 86 -3.35 -1.20 -15.83
C ASP A 86 -2.16 -1.71 -15.05
N ARG A 87 -2.33 -2.04 -13.77
CA ARG A 87 -1.26 -2.51 -12.91
C ARG A 87 -0.95 -3.97 -13.20
N LYS A 88 0.33 -4.26 -13.52
CA LYS A 88 0.79 -5.60 -13.89
C LYS A 88 2.07 -5.93 -13.15
N GLU A 89 2.30 -7.22 -12.93
CA GLU A 89 3.52 -7.70 -12.27
C GLU A 89 4.77 -7.18 -13.00
N GLY A 90 5.72 -6.70 -12.22
CA GLY A 90 7.01 -6.24 -12.70
C GLY A 90 7.02 -4.87 -13.36
N ILE A 91 5.87 -4.23 -13.51
CA ILE A 91 5.76 -2.92 -14.16
C ILE A 91 5.57 -1.84 -13.10
N PRO A 92 6.56 -0.93 -12.91
CA PRO A 92 6.43 0.13 -11.90
C PRO A 92 5.35 1.14 -12.26
N PHE A 93 4.74 1.70 -11.25
CA PHE A 93 3.77 2.77 -11.40
C PHE A 93 3.89 3.75 -10.24
N TRP A 94 3.34 4.95 -10.44
CA TRP A 94 3.40 6.02 -9.45
C TRP A 94 2.22 5.93 -8.50
N LEU A 95 2.48 6.09 -7.20
CA LEU A 95 1.45 6.25 -6.18
C LEU A 95 1.60 7.59 -5.49
N GLY A 96 0.50 8.31 -5.38
CA GLY A 96 0.45 9.51 -4.56
C GLY A 96 0.51 9.17 -3.07
N ARG A 97 0.49 10.20 -2.23
CA ARG A 97 0.39 10.04 -0.79
C ARG A 97 -0.95 9.38 -0.46
N GLU A 98 -0.98 8.56 0.58
CA GLU A 98 -2.19 7.81 0.90
C GLU A 98 -2.59 8.05 2.35
N GLY A 99 -3.86 8.40 2.57
CA GLY A 99 -4.45 8.43 3.89
C GLY A 99 -4.66 7.03 4.45
N LEU A 100 -5.39 6.94 5.54
CA LEU A 100 -5.57 5.69 6.27
C LEU A 100 -6.28 4.64 5.40
N HIS A 101 -5.65 3.49 5.23
CA HIS A 101 -6.15 2.40 4.38
C HIS A 101 -5.58 1.07 4.83
N ALA A 102 -6.12 -0.01 4.29
CA ALA A 102 -5.62 -1.37 4.48
C ALA A 102 -5.90 -2.20 3.24
N VAL A 103 -5.05 -3.20 2.99
CA VAL A 103 -5.21 -4.11 1.85
C VAL A 103 -5.35 -5.53 2.37
N GLU A 104 -6.28 -6.27 1.77
CA GLU A 104 -6.51 -7.67 2.09
C GLU A 104 -6.16 -8.56 0.90
N ASN A 105 -5.44 -9.65 1.18
CA ASN A 105 -5.06 -10.62 0.15
C ASN A 105 -6.10 -11.75 0.13
N HIS A 106 -6.88 -11.81 -0.94
CA HIS A 106 -7.89 -12.85 -1.17
C HIS A 106 -7.39 -13.98 -2.06
N GLY A 107 -6.14 -13.93 -2.49
CA GLY A 107 -5.57 -14.89 -3.41
C GLY A 107 -4.94 -16.08 -2.70
N ASP A 108 -4.22 -16.88 -3.47
CA ASP A 108 -3.55 -18.10 -3.01
C ASP A 108 -2.02 -17.97 -3.02
N LYS A 109 -1.51 -16.78 -3.32
CA LYS A 109 -0.08 -16.48 -3.27
C LYS A 109 0.13 -15.15 -2.54
N PRO A 110 1.32 -14.88 -1.99
CA PRO A 110 1.55 -13.61 -1.30
C PRO A 110 1.55 -12.44 -2.27
N LEU A 111 1.13 -11.28 -1.78
CA LEU A 111 1.51 -10.02 -2.40
C LEU A 111 2.96 -9.78 -2.03
N GLU A 112 3.79 -9.49 -3.03
CA GLU A 112 5.18 -9.06 -2.81
C GLU A 112 5.44 -7.86 -3.70
N ALA A 113 5.90 -6.77 -3.10
CA ALA A 113 6.11 -5.53 -3.82
C ALA A 113 7.28 -4.75 -3.24
N ILE A 114 7.85 -3.89 -4.08
CA ILE A 114 8.88 -2.92 -3.67
C ILE A 114 8.28 -1.53 -3.82
N ARG A 115 8.35 -0.77 -2.75
CA ARG A 115 7.86 0.62 -2.72
C ARG A 115 9.04 1.55 -2.48
N VAL A 116 9.33 2.41 -3.46
CA VAL A 116 10.37 3.44 -3.32
C VAL A 116 9.68 4.74 -2.95
N GLU A 117 9.74 5.12 -1.68
CA GLU A 117 9.16 6.37 -1.21
C GLU A 117 10.15 7.51 -1.45
N ILE A 118 9.65 8.60 -2.01
CA ILE A 118 10.44 9.78 -2.37
C ILE A 118 10.27 10.81 -1.26
N LYS A 119 11.30 11.04 -0.46
CA LYS A 119 11.25 11.99 0.65
C LYS A 119 11.18 13.43 0.14
N ASP A 120 10.42 14.23 0.85
CA ASP A 120 10.27 15.67 0.54
C ASP A 120 11.53 16.47 0.93
#